data_a740f92090bb9cdde55e337353da3879
#
_entry.id   a740f92090bb9cdde55e337353da3879
#
_cell.length_a   1.000
_cell.length_b   1.000
_cell.length_c   1.000
_cell.angle_alpha   90.00
_cell.angle_beta   90.00
_cell.angle_gamma   90.00
#
_symmetry.space_group_name_H-M   'P 1'
#
loop_
_entity.id
_entity.type
_entity.pdbx_description
1 polymer ?
#
loop_
_entity_poly.entity_id
_entity_poly.type
_entity_poly.pdbx_seq_one_letter_code
_entity_poly.pdbx_strand_id
1 'polypeptide(L)'
;MAPSASAAAAPFEWPPSTRLTYKLVGNYRGEIHGNARVQWVRLGERYQVHMDIALGPSFAPLMSRNMTSDGELGEAGLTPRRYDEATKLPFQSPRRVSMQFTPETVTLANGSTREAMAGVQDTASQFVQMTWLFTTRPELLRVGNSISLPLALPRRMDRWTYDVLDEQRLVTPVGEVDTFHLKPRRAGDRPRGELSAEVWFAPSLQYLPVRIRIQQDAESFIDMRIEAAPMQAEPER
;
A
#
# COMPACT_ATOMS: atom_id res chain seq x y z
N MET A 1 8.37 12.70 -49.02
CA MET A 1 7.59 12.51 -47.73
C MET A 1 8.58 12.02 -46.69
N ALA A 2 8.93 12.90 -45.75
CA ALA A 2 9.80 12.52 -44.63
C ALA A 2 8.95 11.83 -43.53
N PRO A 3 9.44 10.75 -42.88
CA PRO A 3 8.73 10.11 -41.78
C PRO A 3 8.72 11.06 -40.60
N SER A 4 7.52 11.33 -40.11
CA SER A 4 7.30 12.10 -38.88
C SER A 4 7.94 11.36 -37.72
N ALA A 5 8.95 11.94 -37.10
CA ALA A 5 9.56 11.39 -35.88
C ALA A 5 8.47 11.38 -34.80
N SER A 6 8.05 10.21 -34.37
CA SER A 6 7.23 10.02 -33.18
C SER A 6 7.98 10.60 -32.00
N ALA A 7 7.49 11.70 -31.45
CA ALA A 7 8.03 12.25 -30.21
C ALA A 7 7.89 11.15 -29.13
N ALA A 8 9.00 10.62 -28.65
CA ALA A 8 9.01 9.73 -27.51
C ALA A 8 8.33 10.45 -26.34
N ALA A 9 7.26 9.87 -25.81
CA ALA A 9 6.60 10.43 -24.63
C ALA A 9 7.65 10.55 -23.51
N ALA A 10 7.69 11.72 -22.86
CA ALA A 10 8.59 11.92 -21.73
C ALA A 10 8.34 10.82 -20.67
N PRO A 11 9.39 10.27 -20.07
CA PRO A 11 9.22 9.25 -19.03
C PRO A 11 8.33 9.80 -17.92
N PHE A 12 7.40 8.97 -17.43
CA PHE A 12 6.50 9.38 -16.35
C PHE A 12 7.33 9.72 -15.11
N GLU A 13 7.18 10.93 -14.63
CA GLU A 13 7.77 11.38 -13.38
C GLU A 13 6.73 11.35 -12.27
N TRP A 14 7.02 10.63 -11.18
CA TRP A 14 6.15 10.59 -10.03
C TRP A 14 5.98 11.97 -9.42
N PRO A 15 4.73 12.37 -9.07
CA PRO A 15 4.49 13.60 -8.36
C PRO A 15 5.33 13.68 -7.07
N PRO A 16 5.81 14.87 -6.66
CA PRO A 16 6.58 15.05 -5.42
C PRO A 16 5.80 14.62 -4.17
N SER A 17 4.47 14.74 -4.19
CA SER A 17 3.62 14.14 -3.16
C SER A 17 2.30 13.66 -3.75
N THR A 18 1.76 12.60 -3.16
CA THR A 18 0.42 12.08 -3.45
C THR A 18 -0.27 11.74 -2.14
N ARG A 19 -1.53 12.19 -2.00
CA ARG A 19 -2.37 11.89 -0.84
C ARG A 19 -3.67 11.26 -1.28
N LEU A 20 -4.00 10.13 -0.65
CA LEU A 20 -5.27 9.42 -0.80
C LEU A 20 -6.01 9.44 0.53
N THR A 21 -7.31 9.70 0.49
CA THR A 21 -8.20 9.59 1.65
C THR A 21 -9.22 8.50 1.40
N TYR A 22 -9.52 7.73 2.44
CA TYR A 22 -10.42 6.60 2.37
C TYR A 22 -11.47 6.69 3.47
N LYS A 23 -12.71 6.43 3.09
CA LYS A 23 -13.76 6.04 4.02
C LYS A 23 -13.61 4.55 4.34
N LEU A 24 -13.73 4.23 5.61
CA LEU A 24 -13.55 2.90 6.12
C LEU A 24 -14.87 2.39 6.66
N VAL A 25 -15.25 1.19 6.24
CA VAL A 25 -16.34 0.40 6.82
C VAL A 25 -15.83 -1.00 7.10
N GLY A 26 -16.37 -1.66 8.10
CA GLY A 26 -15.93 -3.01 8.41
C GLY A 26 -16.80 -3.68 9.45
N ASN A 27 -16.40 -4.86 9.82
CA ASN A 27 -16.98 -5.62 10.92
C ASN A 27 -15.87 -6.21 11.79
N TYR A 28 -15.92 -5.94 13.07
CA TYR A 28 -15.10 -6.58 14.09
C TYR A 28 -15.90 -6.60 15.40
N ARG A 29 -16.58 -7.73 15.67
CA ARG A 29 -17.54 -7.86 16.78
C ARG A 29 -18.66 -6.82 16.73
N GLY A 30 -19.08 -6.44 15.54
CA GLY A 30 -20.03 -5.40 15.23
C GLY A 30 -19.54 -4.47 14.15
N GLU A 31 -20.45 -3.68 13.58
CA GLU A 31 -20.14 -2.74 12.52
C GLU A 31 -19.16 -1.67 13.01
N ILE A 32 -18.14 -1.40 12.24
CA ILE A 32 -17.15 -0.36 12.48
C ILE A 32 -17.05 0.59 11.31
N HIS A 33 -16.87 1.88 11.62
CA HIS A 33 -16.62 2.93 10.64
C HIS A 33 -15.33 3.66 11.00
N GLY A 34 -14.77 4.37 10.02
CA GLY A 34 -13.57 5.14 10.25
C GLY A 34 -13.09 5.81 8.98
N ASN A 35 -11.85 6.24 9.04
CA ASN A 35 -11.16 6.83 7.90
C ASN A 35 -9.72 6.33 7.84
N ALA A 36 -9.13 6.44 6.66
CA ALA A 36 -7.70 6.23 6.47
C ALA A 36 -7.14 7.28 5.52
N ARG A 37 -5.85 7.57 5.69
CA ARG A 37 -5.08 8.44 4.83
C ARG A 37 -3.79 7.74 4.47
N VAL A 38 -3.46 7.74 3.19
CA VAL A 38 -2.15 7.32 2.70
C VAL A 38 -1.53 8.51 1.99
N GLN A 39 -0.33 8.88 2.37
CA GLN A 39 0.41 9.95 1.74
C GLN A 39 1.84 9.51 1.52
N TRP A 40 2.38 9.76 0.34
CA TRP A 40 3.82 9.65 0.12
C TRP A 40 4.38 10.93 -0.43
N VAL A 41 5.61 11.21 -0.04
CA VAL A 41 6.38 12.38 -0.43
C VAL A 41 7.71 11.90 -0.97
N ARG A 42 8.16 12.51 -2.05
CA ARG A 42 9.46 12.30 -2.67
C ARG A 42 10.27 13.58 -2.62
N LEU A 43 11.53 13.48 -2.21
CA LEU A 43 12.50 14.54 -2.29
C LEU A 43 13.80 13.98 -2.87
N GLY A 44 14.07 14.26 -4.15
CA GLY A 44 15.13 13.58 -4.88
C GLY A 44 14.92 12.08 -4.92
N GLU A 45 15.95 11.34 -4.49
CA GLU A 45 15.90 9.86 -4.39
C GLU A 45 15.32 9.35 -3.06
N ARG A 46 14.95 10.24 -2.13
CA ARG A 46 14.33 9.84 -0.85
C ARG A 46 12.83 9.86 -0.94
N TYR A 47 12.22 8.87 -0.27
CA TYR A 47 10.77 8.85 -0.10
C TYR A 47 10.37 8.71 1.37
N GLN A 48 9.16 9.10 1.66
CA GLN A 48 8.49 8.80 2.91
C GLN A 48 7.03 8.49 2.62
N VAL A 49 6.54 7.35 3.12
CA VAL A 49 5.12 6.94 3.07
C VAL A 49 4.56 7.03 4.48
N HIS A 50 3.43 7.72 4.63
CA HIS A 50 2.64 7.77 5.84
C HIS A 50 1.28 7.12 5.60
N MET A 51 0.87 6.26 6.51
CA MET A 51 -0.47 5.65 6.50
C MET A 51 -1.08 5.80 7.88
N ASP A 52 -2.20 6.52 7.94
CA ASP A 52 -2.98 6.77 9.15
C ASP A 52 -4.32 6.07 9.03
N ILE A 53 -4.69 5.26 10.01
CA ILE A 53 -5.98 4.57 10.10
C ILE A 53 -6.62 4.95 11.44
N ALA A 54 -7.87 5.39 11.41
CA ALA A 54 -8.66 5.66 12.61
C ALA A 54 -10.00 4.95 12.51
N LEU A 55 -10.34 4.15 13.50
CA LEU A 55 -11.61 3.46 13.66
C LEU A 55 -12.44 4.13 14.74
N GLY A 56 -13.74 4.28 14.49
CA GLY A 56 -14.69 4.95 15.39
C GLY A 56 -14.86 6.43 15.06
N PRO A 57 -15.58 7.17 15.91
CA PRO A 57 -15.84 8.59 15.71
C PRO A 57 -14.53 9.40 15.63
N SER A 58 -14.48 10.38 14.74
CA SER A 58 -13.27 11.19 14.50
C SER A 58 -12.80 11.96 15.75
N PHE A 59 -13.72 12.37 16.63
CA PHE A 59 -13.42 13.08 17.89
C PHE A 59 -12.99 12.15 19.03
N ALA A 60 -13.25 10.83 18.92
CA ALA A 60 -12.91 9.83 19.93
C ALA A 60 -12.68 8.46 19.27
N PRO A 61 -11.57 8.27 18.54
CA PRO A 61 -11.31 7.03 17.85
C PRO A 61 -11.13 5.87 18.84
N LEU A 62 -11.77 4.74 18.54
CA LEU A 62 -11.65 3.49 19.30
C LEU A 62 -10.31 2.81 19.03
N MET A 63 -9.70 3.09 17.89
CA MET A 63 -8.34 2.68 17.55
C MET A 63 -7.75 3.67 16.57
N SER A 64 -6.48 4.01 16.75
CA SER A 64 -5.70 4.65 15.71
C SER A 64 -4.41 3.87 15.47
N ARG A 65 -3.99 3.81 14.19
CA ARG A 65 -2.73 3.22 13.78
C ARG A 65 -2.05 4.14 12.79
N ASN A 66 -0.82 4.52 13.11
CA ASN A 66 0.03 5.33 12.28
C ASN A 66 1.21 4.46 11.84
N MET A 67 1.49 4.42 10.55
CA MET A 67 2.59 3.69 9.96
C MET A 67 3.42 4.64 9.10
N THR A 68 4.73 4.51 9.17
CA THR A 68 5.66 5.27 8.35
C THR A 68 6.69 4.33 7.77
N SER A 69 6.92 4.44 6.46
CA SER A 69 8.04 3.83 5.76
C SER A 69 8.88 4.93 5.17
N ASP A 70 10.18 4.93 5.42
CA ASP A 70 11.12 5.83 4.78
C ASP A 70 12.28 5.06 4.14
N GLY A 71 12.82 5.62 3.06
CA GLY A 71 13.87 4.98 2.30
C GLY A 71 14.25 5.72 1.03
N GLU A 72 14.69 4.98 0.04
CA GLU A 72 15.14 5.48 -1.24
C GLU A 72 14.23 5.01 -2.38
N LEU A 73 14.05 5.88 -3.37
CA LEU A 73 13.35 5.60 -4.62
C LEU A 73 14.38 5.55 -5.74
N GLY A 74 14.58 4.39 -6.32
CA GLY A 74 15.49 4.16 -7.43
C GLY A 74 14.81 3.50 -8.62
N GLU A 75 15.59 2.96 -9.55
CA GLU A 75 15.11 2.29 -10.75
C GLU A 75 14.26 1.04 -10.46
N ALA A 76 14.47 0.39 -9.33
CA ALA A 76 13.69 -0.77 -8.88
C ALA A 76 12.43 -0.38 -8.07
N GLY A 77 12.20 0.92 -7.85
CA GLY A 77 11.14 1.47 -7.03
C GLY A 77 11.60 1.76 -5.60
N LEU A 78 10.73 1.54 -4.64
CA LEU A 78 10.96 1.86 -3.25
C LEU A 78 11.89 0.84 -2.58
N THR A 79 12.90 1.36 -1.87
CA THR A 79 13.83 0.57 -1.05
C THR A 79 13.72 1.08 0.38
N PRO A 80 12.91 0.43 1.24
CA PRO A 80 12.76 0.80 2.64
C PRO A 80 14.10 0.76 3.39
N ARG A 81 14.28 1.73 4.30
CA ARG A 81 15.39 1.79 5.27
C ARG A 81 14.86 1.64 6.69
N ARG A 82 13.68 2.14 6.93
CA ARG A 82 13.03 2.11 8.24
C ARG A 82 11.53 2.06 8.11
N TYR A 83 10.91 1.26 8.99
CA TYR A 83 9.46 1.21 9.19
C TYR A 83 9.15 1.42 10.67
N ASP A 84 8.23 2.32 10.96
CA ASP A 84 7.70 2.56 12.30
C ASP A 84 6.18 2.43 12.30
N GLU A 85 5.63 1.81 13.34
CA GLU A 85 4.19 1.70 13.56
C GLU A 85 3.86 2.06 15.00
N ALA A 86 2.80 2.84 15.19
CA ALA A 86 2.21 3.12 16.50
C ALA A 86 0.72 2.80 16.46
N THR A 87 0.27 1.90 17.32
CA THR A 87 -1.16 1.57 17.52
C THR A 87 -1.59 2.08 18.88
N LYS A 88 -2.67 2.87 18.92
CA LYS A 88 -3.27 3.44 20.14
C LYS A 88 -4.69 2.91 20.31
N LEU A 89 -4.99 2.42 21.48
CA LEU A 89 -6.33 2.05 21.95
C LEU A 89 -6.72 2.96 23.13
N PRO A 90 -8.02 3.18 23.38
CA PRO A 90 -8.48 3.95 24.54
C PRO A 90 -7.92 3.38 25.83
N PHE A 91 -7.49 4.26 26.72
CA PHE A 91 -6.99 3.92 28.05
C PHE A 91 -5.78 2.98 28.09
N GLN A 92 -5.07 2.82 26.97
CA GLN A 92 -3.86 2.01 26.89
C GLN A 92 -2.68 2.84 26.39
N SER A 93 -1.49 2.51 26.85
CA SER A 93 -0.25 3.08 26.28
C SER A 93 -0.10 2.65 24.83
N PRO A 94 0.34 3.55 23.94
CA PRO A 94 0.57 3.21 22.54
C PRO A 94 1.57 2.07 22.38
N ARG A 95 1.18 1.03 21.63
CA ARG A 95 2.11 -0.01 21.22
C ARG A 95 2.89 0.49 20.00
N ARG A 96 4.21 0.43 20.10
CA ARG A 96 5.12 0.83 19.02
C ARG A 96 5.94 -0.37 18.54
N VAL A 97 6.16 -0.43 17.24
CA VAL A 97 7.08 -1.37 16.59
C VAL A 97 7.93 -0.62 15.60
N SER A 98 9.17 -1.06 15.42
CA SER A 98 10.11 -0.51 14.45
C SER A 98 10.84 -1.66 13.76
N MET A 99 11.11 -1.51 12.47
CA MET A 99 11.95 -2.41 11.68
C MET A 99 13.02 -1.60 10.97
N GLN A 100 14.20 -2.20 10.78
CA GLN A 100 15.32 -1.58 10.07
C GLN A 100 15.74 -2.47 8.90
N PHE A 101 16.08 -1.82 7.79
CA PHE A 101 16.46 -2.48 6.55
C PHE A 101 17.85 -1.99 6.15
N THR A 102 18.74 -2.93 5.91
CA THR A 102 20.04 -2.70 5.27
C THR A 102 20.11 -3.46 3.95
N PRO A 103 21.11 -3.25 3.11
CA PRO A 103 21.27 -4.06 1.90
C PRO A 103 21.36 -5.56 2.16
N GLU A 104 21.91 -5.97 3.31
CA GLU A 104 22.16 -7.37 3.65
C GLU A 104 21.10 -7.97 4.58
N THR A 105 20.47 -7.15 5.43
CA THR A 105 19.63 -7.67 6.50
C THR A 105 18.39 -6.82 6.78
N VAL A 106 17.34 -7.48 7.29
CA VAL A 106 16.15 -6.85 7.85
C VAL A 106 16.07 -7.23 9.33
N THR A 107 16.08 -6.24 10.21
CA THR A 107 15.82 -6.42 11.65
C THR A 107 14.34 -6.19 11.91
N LEU A 108 13.63 -7.26 12.28
CA LEU A 108 12.20 -7.23 12.58
C LEU A 108 11.91 -6.63 13.96
N ALA A 109 10.67 -6.23 14.20
CA ALA A 109 10.26 -5.58 15.44
C ALA A 109 10.40 -6.46 16.71
N ASN A 110 10.48 -7.77 16.55
CA ASN A 110 10.78 -8.72 17.65
C ASN A 110 12.28 -8.88 17.92
N GLY A 111 13.13 -8.10 17.24
CA GLY A 111 14.60 -8.15 17.36
C GLY A 111 15.28 -9.24 16.52
N SER A 112 14.52 -10.09 15.84
CA SER A 112 15.14 -11.11 14.98
C SER A 112 15.62 -10.49 13.67
N THR A 113 16.80 -10.92 13.21
CA THR A 113 17.38 -10.51 11.94
C THR A 113 17.15 -11.59 10.89
N ARG A 114 16.89 -11.16 9.66
CA ARG A 114 16.74 -12.00 8.47
C ARG A 114 17.64 -11.48 7.37
N GLU A 115 18.11 -12.36 6.48
CA GLU A 115 18.78 -11.96 5.27
C GLU A 115 17.82 -11.14 4.38
N ALA A 116 18.27 -10.00 3.85
CA ALA A 116 17.44 -9.15 3.03
C ALA A 116 17.11 -9.83 1.70
N MET A 117 15.84 -9.80 1.32
CA MET A 117 15.40 -10.21 -0.01
C MET A 117 15.33 -9.00 -0.92
N ALA A 118 15.83 -9.12 -2.16
CA ALA A 118 15.77 -8.04 -3.14
C ALA A 118 14.33 -7.51 -3.32
N GLY A 119 14.14 -6.20 -3.21
CA GLY A 119 12.84 -5.54 -3.35
C GLY A 119 11.90 -5.73 -2.15
N VAL A 120 12.44 -6.08 -0.96
CA VAL A 120 11.64 -6.22 0.26
C VAL A 120 10.90 -4.93 0.58
N GLN A 121 9.62 -5.08 0.91
CA GLN A 121 8.73 -3.99 1.31
C GLN A 121 8.25 -4.18 2.74
N ASP A 122 7.69 -3.13 3.32
CA ASP A 122 6.96 -3.16 4.59
C ASP A 122 5.45 -2.92 4.37
N THR A 123 4.68 -2.92 5.44
CA THR A 123 3.22 -2.77 5.39
C THR A 123 2.77 -1.44 4.75
N ALA A 124 3.52 -0.35 4.94
CA ALA A 124 3.16 0.96 4.40
C ALA A 124 3.61 1.14 2.94
N SER A 125 4.77 0.58 2.57
CA SER A 125 5.37 0.78 1.25
C SER A 125 4.82 -0.15 0.17
N GLN A 126 4.28 -1.35 0.51
CA GLN A 126 3.95 -2.40 -0.45
C GLN A 126 3.01 -1.96 -1.59
N PHE A 127 1.93 -1.25 -1.30
CA PHE A 127 0.98 -0.83 -2.34
C PHE A 127 1.46 0.39 -3.12
N VAL A 128 2.27 1.24 -2.51
CA VAL A 128 2.97 2.33 -3.21
C VAL A 128 4.00 1.75 -4.18
N GLN A 129 4.74 0.71 -3.78
CA GLN A 129 5.63 -0.04 -4.65
C GLN A 129 4.86 -0.70 -5.82
N MET A 130 3.70 -1.28 -5.58
CA MET A 130 2.87 -1.83 -6.66
C MET A 130 2.39 -0.74 -7.62
N THR A 131 1.96 0.42 -7.12
CA THR A 131 1.63 1.58 -7.96
C THR A 131 2.81 1.97 -8.84
N TRP A 132 4.01 2.03 -8.27
CA TRP A 132 5.24 2.31 -9.03
C TRP A 132 5.48 1.25 -10.12
N LEU A 133 5.36 -0.03 -9.78
CA LEU A 133 5.51 -1.14 -10.73
C LEU A 133 4.53 -1.03 -11.89
N PHE A 134 3.26 -0.77 -11.63
CA PHE A 134 2.25 -0.69 -12.68
C PHE A 134 2.35 0.58 -13.51
N THR A 135 2.83 1.68 -12.93
CA THR A 135 3.10 2.91 -13.68
C THR A 135 4.28 2.74 -14.65
N THR A 136 5.32 2.03 -14.23
CA THR A 136 6.53 1.82 -15.05
C THR A 136 6.45 0.59 -15.95
N ARG A 137 5.62 -0.39 -15.59
CA ARG A 137 5.44 -1.67 -16.28
C ARG A 137 3.95 -2.07 -16.30
N PRO A 138 3.11 -1.33 -17.05
CA PRO A 138 1.66 -1.55 -17.07
C PRO A 138 1.25 -2.95 -17.54
N GLU A 139 2.08 -3.62 -18.32
CA GLU A 139 1.86 -4.98 -18.77
C GLU A 139 1.81 -6.02 -17.64
N LEU A 140 2.31 -5.70 -16.45
CA LEU A 140 2.19 -6.55 -15.27
C LEU A 140 0.75 -6.61 -14.74
N LEU A 141 -0.02 -5.54 -14.91
CA LEU A 141 -1.40 -5.44 -14.44
C LEU A 141 -2.37 -6.00 -15.51
N ARG A 142 -2.38 -7.31 -15.64
CA ARG A 142 -3.27 -8.06 -16.54
C ARG A 142 -3.89 -9.22 -15.79
N VAL A 143 -5.18 -9.49 -16.05
CA VAL A 143 -5.88 -10.67 -15.50
C VAL A 143 -5.12 -11.95 -15.83
N GLY A 144 -4.92 -12.78 -14.81
CA GLY A 144 -4.14 -14.01 -14.89
C GLY A 144 -2.66 -13.87 -14.55
N ASN A 145 -2.13 -12.65 -14.51
CA ASN A 145 -0.76 -12.41 -14.03
C ASN A 145 -0.67 -12.49 -12.50
N SER A 146 0.56 -12.63 -12.00
CA SER A 146 0.87 -12.61 -10.57
C SER A 146 2.05 -11.70 -10.30
N ILE A 147 1.96 -10.94 -9.21
CA ILE A 147 3.04 -10.06 -8.73
C ILE A 147 3.54 -10.62 -7.40
N SER A 148 4.85 -10.88 -7.32
CA SER A 148 5.47 -11.36 -6.09
C SER A 148 6.45 -10.33 -5.55
N LEU A 149 6.33 -10.03 -4.26
CA LEU A 149 7.26 -9.19 -3.53
C LEU A 149 7.55 -9.77 -2.14
N PRO A 150 8.79 -9.66 -1.63
CA PRO A 150 9.07 -9.95 -0.24
C PRO A 150 8.41 -8.89 0.63
N LEU A 151 7.76 -9.30 1.72
CA LEU A 151 7.09 -8.43 2.67
C LEU A 151 7.59 -8.71 4.08
N ALA A 152 8.20 -7.70 4.69
CA ALA A 152 8.57 -7.71 6.09
C ALA A 152 7.38 -7.25 6.93
N LEU A 153 6.94 -8.12 7.83
CA LEU A 153 5.95 -7.87 8.86
C LEU A 153 6.65 -7.81 10.22
N PRO A 154 6.06 -7.26 11.27
CA PRO A 154 6.74 -7.07 12.55
C PRO A 154 7.38 -8.32 13.17
N ARG A 155 6.90 -9.52 12.83
CA ARG A 155 7.39 -10.77 13.41
C ARG A 155 8.00 -11.77 12.42
N ARG A 156 7.86 -11.51 11.11
CA ARG A 156 8.31 -12.42 10.04
C ARG A 156 8.51 -11.67 8.73
N MET A 157 9.23 -12.28 7.83
CA MET A 157 9.40 -11.82 6.45
C MET A 157 9.16 -12.99 5.52
N ASP A 158 8.24 -12.83 4.57
CA ASP A 158 7.83 -13.86 3.63
C ASP A 158 7.67 -13.28 2.23
N ARG A 159 7.70 -14.12 1.21
CA ARG A 159 7.32 -13.73 -0.15
C ARG A 159 5.81 -13.79 -0.30
N TRP A 160 5.23 -12.66 -0.65
CA TRP A 160 3.80 -12.52 -0.93
C TRP A 160 3.56 -12.46 -2.44
N THR A 161 2.62 -13.28 -2.93
CA THR A 161 2.22 -13.30 -4.33
C THR A 161 0.78 -12.84 -4.41
N TYR A 162 0.53 -11.83 -5.23
CA TYR A 162 -0.79 -11.29 -5.53
C TYR A 162 -1.19 -11.73 -6.93
N ASP A 163 -2.33 -12.40 -7.05
CA ASP A 163 -2.92 -12.77 -8.32
C ASP A 163 -3.84 -11.65 -8.81
N VAL A 164 -3.72 -11.24 -10.07
CA VAL A 164 -4.64 -10.33 -10.74
C VAL A 164 -5.83 -11.17 -11.19
N LEU A 165 -6.96 -11.05 -10.47
CA LEU A 165 -8.10 -11.95 -10.63
C LEU A 165 -9.01 -11.53 -11.77
N ASP A 166 -9.45 -10.27 -11.75
CA ASP A 166 -10.46 -9.74 -12.65
C ASP A 166 -10.37 -8.22 -12.78
N GLU A 167 -11.10 -7.70 -13.76
CA GLU A 167 -11.38 -6.27 -13.89
C GLU A 167 -12.75 -5.98 -13.27
N GLN A 168 -12.83 -4.92 -12.48
CA GLN A 168 -14.06 -4.51 -11.81
C GLN A 168 -14.29 -3.02 -12.01
N ARG A 169 -15.52 -2.64 -12.37
CA ARG A 169 -15.93 -1.24 -12.36
C ARG A 169 -16.47 -0.87 -10.99
N LEU A 170 -15.83 0.09 -10.35
CA LEU A 170 -16.22 0.58 -9.03
C LEU A 170 -16.90 1.95 -9.14
N VAL A 171 -18.05 2.10 -8.48
CA VAL A 171 -18.67 3.40 -8.28
C VAL A 171 -18.00 4.06 -7.08
N THR A 172 -17.39 5.21 -7.31
CA THR A 172 -16.65 5.97 -6.30
C THR A 172 -17.15 7.42 -6.27
N PRO A 173 -16.83 8.21 -5.23
CA PRO A 173 -17.15 9.64 -5.21
C PRO A 173 -16.48 10.45 -6.33
N VAL A 174 -15.46 9.87 -6.98
CA VAL A 174 -14.78 10.50 -8.13
C VAL A 174 -15.32 10.02 -9.48
N GLY A 175 -16.42 9.27 -9.49
CA GLY A 175 -17.06 8.68 -10.65
C GLY A 175 -16.89 7.15 -10.74
N GLU A 176 -17.30 6.61 -11.87
CA GLU A 176 -17.06 5.19 -12.18
C GLU A 176 -15.59 5.00 -12.60
N VAL A 177 -14.93 4.03 -12.00
CA VAL A 177 -13.51 3.77 -12.22
C VAL A 177 -13.31 2.29 -12.54
N ASP A 178 -12.71 1.99 -13.68
CA ASP A 178 -12.28 0.63 -14.02
C ASP A 178 -11.02 0.28 -13.23
N THR A 179 -11.02 -0.89 -12.60
CA THR A 179 -9.98 -1.32 -11.69
C THR A 179 -9.58 -2.76 -11.95
N PHE A 180 -8.35 -3.11 -11.58
CA PHE A 180 -7.90 -4.49 -11.47
C PHE A 180 -7.90 -4.92 -10.01
N HIS A 181 -8.54 -6.05 -9.73
CA HIS A 181 -8.61 -6.65 -8.40
C HIS A 181 -7.46 -7.63 -8.20
N LEU A 182 -6.65 -7.37 -7.19
CA LEU A 182 -5.54 -8.24 -6.79
C LEU A 182 -5.81 -8.86 -5.43
N LYS A 183 -5.54 -10.16 -5.34
CA LYS A 183 -5.71 -10.93 -4.11
C LYS A 183 -4.43 -11.66 -3.76
N PRO A 184 -3.99 -11.63 -2.48
CA PRO A 184 -2.83 -12.38 -2.06
C PRO A 184 -3.13 -13.88 -2.10
N ARG A 185 -2.25 -14.63 -2.79
CA ARG A 185 -2.30 -16.09 -2.82
C ARG A 185 -2.00 -16.62 -1.43
N ARG A 186 -2.85 -17.48 -0.94
CA ARG A 186 -2.56 -18.21 0.29
C ARG A 186 -1.49 -19.28 -0.01
N ALA A 187 -0.30 -19.10 0.53
CA ALA A 187 0.73 -20.14 0.51
C ALA A 187 0.67 -20.92 1.81
N GLY A 188 0.42 -22.23 1.71
CA GLY A 188 0.52 -23.19 2.84
C GLY A 188 -0.38 -22.89 4.04
N ASP A 189 -0.01 -23.47 5.19
CA ASP A 189 -0.66 -23.29 6.48
C ASP A 189 -0.38 -21.90 7.06
N ARG A 190 -1.10 -20.88 6.61
CA ARG A 190 -1.07 -19.59 7.31
C ARG A 190 -1.72 -19.73 8.68
N PRO A 191 -1.12 -19.15 9.73
CA PRO A 191 -1.73 -19.14 11.05
C PRO A 191 -3.16 -18.61 11.00
N ARG A 192 -4.07 -19.22 11.76
CA ARG A 192 -5.43 -18.70 11.93
C ARG A 192 -5.38 -17.26 12.40
N GLY A 193 -6.17 -16.38 11.78
CA GLY A 193 -6.23 -14.96 12.13
C GLY A 193 -5.15 -14.09 11.49
N GLU A 194 -4.42 -14.61 10.50
CA GLU A 194 -3.53 -13.79 9.70
C GLU A 194 -4.32 -12.87 8.76
N LEU A 195 -3.95 -11.58 8.79
CA LEU A 195 -4.55 -10.59 7.92
C LEU A 195 -4.12 -10.82 6.46
N SER A 196 -5.08 -10.74 5.55
CA SER A 196 -4.83 -10.65 4.11
C SER A 196 -5.39 -9.34 3.58
N ALA A 197 -4.70 -8.71 2.63
CA ALA A 197 -5.13 -7.46 2.04
C ALA A 197 -5.36 -7.65 0.54
N GLU A 198 -6.62 -7.57 0.12
CA GLU A 198 -7.00 -7.45 -1.29
C GLU A 198 -6.95 -5.98 -1.69
N VAL A 199 -6.60 -5.68 -2.95
CA VAL A 199 -6.43 -4.32 -3.42
C VAL A 199 -6.95 -4.15 -4.84
N TRP A 200 -7.54 -2.98 -5.14
CA TRP A 200 -8.04 -2.59 -6.46
C TRP A 200 -7.25 -1.40 -6.95
N PHE A 201 -6.51 -1.59 -8.03
CA PHE A 201 -5.72 -0.55 -8.69
C PHE A 201 -6.47 0.03 -9.88
N ALA A 202 -6.44 1.35 -10.03
CA ALA A 202 -7.13 2.08 -11.08
C ALA A 202 -6.14 2.68 -12.09
N PRO A 203 -6.01 2.12 -13.32
CA PRO A 203 -5.10 2.67 -14.33
C PRO A 203 -5.39 4.14 -14.69
N SER A 204 -6.66 4.52 -14.77
CA SER A 204 -7.08 5.89 -15.05
C SER A 204 -6.70 6.91 -13.97
N LEU A 205 -6.36 6.44 -12.77
CA LEU A 205 -5.86 7.23 -11.64
C LEU A 205 -4.38 6.91 -11.35
N GLN A 206 -3.55 6.77 -12.37
CA GLN A 206 -2.11 6.49 -12.26
C GLN A 206 -1.81 5.21 -11.47
N TYR A 207 -2.62 4.18 -11.66
CA TYR A 207 -2.49 2.91 -10.95
C TYR A 207 -2.54 3.04 -9.42
N LEU A 208 -3.27 4.04 -8.91
CA LEU A 208 -3.47 4.22 -7.47
C LEU A 208 -4.43 3.16 -6.91
N PRO A 209 -4.22 2.70 -5.66
CA PRO A 209 -5.13 1.81 -4.98
C PRO A 209 -6.39 2.57 -4.55
N VAL A 210 -7.52 2.32 -5.21
CA VAL A 210 -8.80 2.99 -4.93
C VAL A 210 -9.65 2.26 -3.90
N ARG A 211 -9.33 0.97 -3.65
CA ARG A 211 -9.95 0.16 -2.60
C ARG A 211 -8.92 -0.81 -2.04
N ILE A 212 -8.93 -0.97 -0.72
CA ILE A 212 -8.11 -1.94 0.00
C ILE A 212 -9.03 -2.63 1.01
N ARG A 213 -9.12 -3.97 0.95
CA ARG A 213 -9.88 -4.76 1.91
C ARG A 213 -8.95 -5.64 2.71
N ILE A 214 -8.85 -5.36 4.00
CA ILE A 214 -8.07 -6.16 4.95
C ILE A 214 -9.03 -7.11 5.64
N GLN A 215 -8.73 -8.39 5.60
CA GLN A 215 -9.58 -9.44 6.12
C GLN A 215 -8.78 -10.38 7.01
N GLN A 216 -9.31 -10.69 8.18
CA GLN A 216 -8.77 -11.69 9.11
C GLN A 216 -9.48 -13.04 8.93
N ASP A 217 -10.80 -13.00 8.82
CA ASP A 217 -11.68 -14.15 8.60
C ASP A 217 -12.95 -13.70 7.86
N ALA A 218 -13.95 -14.57 7.73
CA ALA A 218 -15.18 -14.26 6.98
C ALA A 218 -15.98 -13.09 7.60
N GLU A 219 -15.89 -12.89 8.92
CA GLU A 219 -16.67 -11.92 9.67
C GLU A 219 -15.87 -10.67 10.03
N SER A 220 -14.53 -10.80 10.17
CA SER A 220 -13.64 -9.72 10.62
C SER A 220 -12.91 -9.12 9.43
N PHE A 221 -13.32 -7.93 9.01
CA PHE A 221 -12.73 -7.21 7.88
C PHE A 221 -12.82 -5.69 8.03
N ILE A 222 -11.96 -5.01 7.28
CA ILE A 222 -11.96 -3.57 7.05
C ILE A 222 -11.92 -3.34 5.54
N ASP A 223 -12.84 -2.55 5.00
CA ASP A 223 -12.92 -2.16 3.59
C ASP A 223 -12.71 -0.64 3.49
N MET A 224 -11.56 -0.25 2.97
CA MET A 224 -11.17 1.13 2.72
C MET A 224 -11.48 1.47 1.27
N ARG A 225 -12.32 2.47 1.02
CA ARG A 225 -12.68 2.95 -0.32
C ARG A 225 -12.32 4.41 -0.46
N ILE A 226 -11.75 4.76 -1.59
CA ILE A 226 -11.38 6.15 -1.88
C ILE A 226 -12.57 7.09 -1.65
N GLU A 227 -12.32 8.20 -0.94
CA GLU A 227 -13.35 9.15 -0.52
C GLU A 227 -13.38 10.40 -1.40
N ALA A 228 -12.24 10.78 -1.97
CA ALA A 228 -12.08 11.97 -2.79
C ALA A 228 -11.02 11.72 -3.88
N ALA A 229 -10.96 12.62 -4.86
CA ALA A 229 -9.89 12.61 -5.85
C ALA A 229 -8.51 12.67 -5.19
N PRO A 230 -7.52 11.92 -5.73
CA PRO A 230 -6.15 11.99 -5.25
C PRO A 230 -5.64 13.44 -5.29
N MET A 231 -4.98 13.87 -4.21
CA MET A 231 -4.29 15.16 -4.18
C MET A 231 -2.83 14.94 -4.51
N GLN A 232 -2.33 15.60 -5.54
CA GLN A 232 -0.95 15.50 -5.98
C GLN A 232 -0.33 16.88 -6.10
N ALA A 233 0.93 17.02 -5.65
CA ALA A 233 1.69 18.22 -5.93
C ALA A 233 2.24 18.14 -7.36
N GLU A 234 2.26 19.28 -8.04
CA GLU A 234 2.92 19.39 -9.34
C GLU A 234 4.44 19.31 -9.13
N PRO A 235 5.21 18.70 -10.07
CA PRO A 235 6.66 18.78 -10.07
C PRO A 235 7.11 20.23 -10.10
N GLU A 236 8.10 20.59 -9.30
CA GLU A 236 8.75 21.90 -9.43
C GLU A 236 9.39 21.99 -10.83
N ARG A 237 9.04 23.04 -11.57
CA ARG A 237 9.56 23.32 -12.91
C ARG A 237 10.92 23.96 -12.85
#